data_b8b74f025ab5a48150c3f8750b872f9d
#
_entry.id   b8b74f025ab5a48150c3f8750b872f9d
#
_cell.length_a   1.000
_cell.length_b   1.000
_cell.length_c   1.000
_cell.angle_alpha   90.00
_cell.angle_beta   90.00
_cell.angle_gamma   90.00
#
_symmetry.space_group_name_H-M   'P 1'
#
loop_
_entity.id
_entity.type
_entity.pdbx_description
1 polymer ?
#
loop_
_entity_poly.entity_id
_entity_poly.type
_entity_poly.pdbx_seq_one_letter_code
_entity_poly.pdbx_strand_id
1 'polypeptide(L)'
;VAIASAIAAVQVGLILIAQSLTDLWHGFGVALVPSNLMWSFFGVLIGNLIGVLPGMGALSAISMLLPLTYTMHPIPAILMLAGIFYGSQYGGAIGAILLNLPCHPPHAVTCLDGYPMTKQGKGGTALGITMICSFFAASVGIIVMIVASPLLVSVAFKFGPAEIFSIMLLGLLAGATMSRGPPLKGVAMTVIGLLLGVVGTDINTGVIRFTFGITDLDDGVELVALALGVFGVAEFLKNVNRMESVGNTTKMRLRDMRPSLAELRQAFFPMVRGTIIGTLFGAMPGTGPTITTFIAYALERKLAKNPERFGQGALEGVAAPEAASHSKTQVDFIPTMSLGIPGDAVMALILGALLIQGIQPGPELITQHADLFWGLIASFWIGNVLLMILNVPLIGLWVKLLQVPYRFLFPSALFFIAVGVFSTQNSLFEVWQVLIFGVAGAVLIALDFPIAPILLGFVLGPLVEENFRRTLLLSRGDMMVFLQRPISAVFIVASALLIVFQISLWFHRMYTKRRSRTLGLEVPLEL
;
A
#
# COMPACT_ATOMS: atom_id res chain seq x y z
N VAL A 1 25.55 -35.32 -13.23
CA VAL A 1 25.43 -33.88 -13.51
C VAL A 1 24.28 -33.29 -12.74
N ALA A 2 23.03 -33.83 -12.82
CA ALA A 2 21.85 -33.28 -12.17
C ALA A 2 21.98 -33.20 -10.61
N ILE A 3 22.54 -34.22 -9.97
CA ILE A 3 22.76 -34.26 -8.51
C ILE A 3 23.79 -33.21 -8.09
N ALA A 4 24.88 -33.08 -8.84
CA ALA A 4 25.93 -32.09 -8.54
C ALA A 4 25.39 -30.64 -8.70
N SER A 5 24.58 -30.39 -9.72
CA SER A 5 23.93 -29.08 -9.89
C SER A 5 22.91 -28.77 -8.78
N ALA A 6 22.16 -29.77 -8.30
CA ALA A 6 21.23 -29.62 -7.19
C ALA A 6 21.96 -29.34 -5.87
N ILE A 7 23.06 -30.04 -5.59
CA ILE A 7 23.89 -29.80 -4.40
C ILE A 7 24.50 -28.38 -4.45
N ALA A 8 25.03 -27.97 -5.61
CA ALA A 8 25.59 -26.62 -5.78
C ALA A 8 24.49 -25.53 -5.56
N ALA A 9 23.29 -25.74 -6.08
CA ALA A 9 22.17 -24.80 -5.86
C ALA A 9 21.77 -24.71 -4.38
N VAL A 10 21.73 -25.84 -3.67
CA VAL A 10 21.45 -25.86 -2.21
C VAL A 10 22.56 -25.16 -1.43
N GLN A 11 23.83 -25.39 -1.77
CA GLN A 11 24.97 -24.71 -1.11
C GLN A 11 24.92 -23.19 -1.34
N VAL A 12 24.68 -22.74 -2.57
CA VAL A 12 24.51 -21.30 -2.87
C VAL A 12 23.33 -20.72 -2.08
N GLY A 13 22.21 -21.43 -2.01
CA GLY A 13 21.05 -20.99 -1.22
C GLY A 13 21.38 -20.86 0.28
N LEU A 14 22.10 -21.82 0.86
CA LEU A 14 22.52 -21.76 2.27
C LEU A 14 23.49 -20.59 2.54
N ILE A 15 24.42 -20.33 1.64
CA ILE A 15 25.36 -19.20 1.76
C ILE A 15 24.58 -17.87 1.70
N LEU A 16 23.65 -17.73 0.77
CA LEU A 16 22.80 -16.52 0.65
C LEU A 16 21.96 -16.28 1.90
N ILE A 17 21.37 -17.34 2.47
CA ILE A 17 20.59 -17.23 3.72
C ILE A 17 21.51 -16.84 4.89
N ALA A 18 22.68 -17.44 5.01
CA ALA A 18 23.62 -17.11 6.08
C ALA A 18 24.07 -15.65 5.99
N GLN A 19 24.34 -15.15 4.78
CA GLN A 19 24.68 -13.76 4.57
C GLN A 19 23.51 -12.84 4.92
N SER A 20 22.28 -13.15 4.50
CA SER A 20 21.09 -12.38 4.86
C SER A 20 20.86 -12.29 6.37
N LEU A 21 21.18 -13.33 7.14
CA LEU A 21 21.10 -13.30 8.59
C LEU A 21 22.16 -12.36 9.21
N THR A 22 23.37 -12.35 8.65
CA THR A 22 24.43 -11.42 9.08
C THR A 22 24.06 -9.99 8.77
N ASP A 23 23.54 -9.73 7.56
CA ASP A 23 23.10 -8.42 7.13
C ASP A 23 21.87 -7.93 7.94
N LEU A 24 20.96 -8.84 8.29
CA LEU A 24 19.84 -8.53 9.18
C LEU A 24 20.34 -8.14 10.59
N TRP A 25 21.35 -8.84 11.11
CA TRP A 25 21.95 -8.49 12.41
C TRP A 25 22.56 -7.09 12.38
N HIS A 26 23.27 -6.76 11.30
CA HIS A 26 23.74 -5.40 11.06
C HIS A 26 22.57 -4.41 10.98
N GLY A 27 21.49 -4.77 10.27
CA GLY A 27 20.26 -4.00 10.20
C GLY A 27 19.62 -3.70 11.56
N PHE A 28 19.66 -4.66 12.50
CA PHE A 28 19.23 -4.38 13.89
C PHE A 28 20.15 -3.34 14.55
N GLY A 29 21.45 -3.38 14.31
CA GLY A 29 22.37 -2.34 14.78
C GLY A 29 21.97 -0.95 14.27
N VAL A 30 21.59 -0.84 13.01
CA VAL A 30 21.09 0.41 12.41
C VAL A 30 19.73 0.83 12.98
N ALA A 31 18.77 -0.09 13.04
CA ALA A 31 17.40 0.21 13.50
C ALA A 31 17.35 0.59 14.99
N LEU A 32 18.22 0.05 15.82
CA LEU A 32 18.30 0.32 17.25
C LEU A 32 19.10 1.59 17.59
N VAL A 33 19.70 2.28 16.62
CA VAL A 33 20.24 3.64 16.85
C VAL A 33 19.11 4.50 17.45
N PRO A 34 19.35 5.23 18.54
CA PRO A 34 18.27 5.94 19.26
C PRO A 34 17.40 6.82 18.37
N SER A 35 17.99 7.54 17.42
CA SER A 35 17.24 8.37 16.49
C SER A 35 16.34 7.54 15.55
N ASN A 36 16.85 6.43 15.00
CA ASN A 36 16.11 5.56 14.10
C ASN A 36 14.97 4.85 14.83
N LEU A 37 15.25 4.33 16.04
CA LEU A 37 14.25 3.70 16.90
C LEU A 37 13.16 4.68 17.30
N MET A 38 13.52 5.91 17.66
CA MET A 38 12.57 6.97 18.02
C MET A 38 11.62 7.28 16.86
N TRP A 39 12.14 7.51 15.67
CA TRP A 39 11.32 7.83 14.50
C TRP A 39 10.49 6.63 14.01
N SER A 40 11.03 5.42 14.09
CA SER A 40 10.25 4.19 13.85
C SER A 40 9.10 4.06 14.85
N PHE A 41 9.34 4.29 16.15
CA PHE A 41 8.30 4.29 17.18
C PHE A 41 7.22 5.35 16.91
N PHE A 42 7.62 6.59 16.61
CA PHE A 42 6.65 7.64 16.27
C PHE A 42 5.86 7.31 15.01
N GLY A 43 6.51 6.73 13.98
CA GLY A 43 5.82 6.26 12.79
C GLY A 43 4.74 5.24 13.12
N VAL A 44 5.09 4.19 13.87
CA VAL A 44 4.16 3.14 14.32
C VAL A 44 3.02 3.72 15.15
N LEU A 45 3.33 4.60 16.11
CA LEU A 45 2.34 5.23 16.99
C LEU A 45 1.36 6.10 16.22
N ILE A 46 1.87 7.01 15.37
CA ILE A 46 1.06 7.92 14.55
C ILE A 46 0.24 7.10 13.53
N GLY A 47 0.87 6.11 12.88
CA GLY A 47 0.18 5.21 11.98
C GLY A 47 -1.00 4.52 12.66
N ASN A 48 -0.78 3.93 13.83
CA ASN A 48 -1.83 3.27 14.60
C ASN A 48 -2.94 4.25 15.03
N LEU A 49 -2.54 5.45 15.49
CA LEU A 49 -3.48 6.51 15.88
C LEU A 49 -4.38 6.92 14.72
N ILE A 50 -3.79 7.22 13.55
CA ILE A 50 -4.53 7.62 12.36
C ILE A 50 -5.35 6.45 11.80
N GLY A 51 -4.81 5.23 11.86
CA GLY A 51 -5.53 4.03 11.47
C GLY A 51 -6.81 3.79 12.27
N VAL A 52 -6.83 4.15 13.55
CA VAL A 52 -8.03 4.08 14.39
C VAL A 52 -9.08 5.13 13.97
N LEU A 53 -8.66 6.26 13.44
CA LEU A 53 -9.58 7.37 13.10
C LEU A 53 -10.32 7.09 11.80
N PRO A 54 -11.68 7.07 11.79
CA PRO A 54 -12.45 6.81 10.59
C PRO A 54 -12.20 7.88 9.51
N GLY A 55 -12.02 7.44 8.27
CA GLY A 55 -11.85 8.33 7.12
C GLY A 55 -10.44 8.88 6.93
N MET A 56 -9.47 8.50 7.77
CA MET A 56 -8.06 8.84 7.59
C MET A 56 -7.25 7.57 7.32
N GLY A 57 -6.77 7.41 6.10
CA GLY A 57 -6.00 6.24 5.68
C GLY A 57 -4.49 6.41 5.84
N ALA A 58 -3.74 5.31 5.59
CA ALA A 58 -2.28 5.32 5.51
C ALA A 58 -1.75 6.36 4.51
N LEU A 59 -2.43 6.51 3.37
CA LEU A 59 -2.10 7.51 2.35
C LEU A 59 -2.13 8.92 2.92
N SER A 60 -3.23 9.29 3.59
CA SER A 60 -3.36 10.62 4.22
C SER A 60 -2.29 10.82 5.30
N ALA A 61 -2.05 9.80 6.13
CA ALA A 61 -1.06 9.87 7.21
C ALA A 61 0.37 10.09 6.69
N ILE A 62 0.77 9.30 5.69
CA ILE A 62 2.09 9.41 5.07
C ILE A 62 2.22 10.75 4.35
N SER A 63 1.20 11.15 3.58
CA SER A 63 1.21 12.45 2.89
C SER A 63 1.39 13.61 3.88
N MET A 64 0.69 13.60 5.02
CA MET A 64 0.81 14.66 6.05
C MET A 64 2.20 14.75 6.68
N LEU A 65 2.93 13.64 6.77
CA LEU A 65 4.26 13.61 7.37
C LEU A 65 5.40 13.58 6.35
N LEU A 66 5.06 13.46 5.06
CA LEU A 66 6.04 13.50 3.98
C LEU A 66 6.88 14.79 3.99
N PRO A 67 6.31 16.01 4.23
CA PRO A 67 7.10 17.23 4.35
C PRO A 67 8.20 17.16 5.40
N LEU A 68 7.96 16.48 6.52
CA LEU A 68 8.94 16.34 7.58
C LEU A 68 10.18 15.58 7.11
N THR A 69 10.02 14.66 6.15
CA THR A 69 11.13 13.84 5.63
C THR A 69 12.20 14.66 4.90
N TYR A 70 11.88 15.85 4.38
CA TYR A 70 12.86 16.72 3.72
C TYR A 70 13.98 17.18 4.65
N THR A 71 13.68 17.32 5.95
CA THR A 71 14.64 17.78 6.95
C THR A 71 15.33 16.63 7.70
N MET A 72 14.96 15.39 7.41
CA MET A 72 15.45 14.20 8.09
C MET A 72 16.54 13.49 7.29
N HIS A 73 17.40 12.73 7.99
CA HIS A 73 18.24 11.75 7.32
C HIS A 73 17.39 10.65 6.65
N PRO A 74 17.85 10.06 5.54
CA PRO A 74 17.08 9.07 4.78
C PRO A 74 16.58 7.89 5.61
N ILE A 75 17.44 7.29 6.45
CA ILE A 75 17.09 6.08 7.21
C ILE A 75 15.91 6.35 8.17
N PRO A 76 15.99 7.27 9.14
CA PRO A 76 14.86 7.52 10.05
C PRO A 76 13.61 8.01 9.31
N ALA A 77 13.74 8.74 8.20
CA ALA A 77 12.60 9.17 7.39
C ALA A 77 11.82 7.98 6.82
N ILE A 78 12.51 7.06 6.17
CA ILE A 78 11.88 5.87 5.58
C ILE A 78 11.35 4.91 6.65
N LEU A 79 12.07 4.71 7.75
CA LEU A 79 11.59 3.91 8.88
C LEU A 79 10.31 4.49 9.49
N MET A 80 10.22 5.81 9.62
CA MET A 80 9.02 6.49 10.09
C MET A 80 7.84 6.27 9.14
N LEU A 81 8.01 6.49 7.83
CA LEU A 81 6.93 6.33 6.84
C LEU A 81 6.46 4.87 6.75
N ALA A 82 7.39 3.91 6.77
CA ALA A 82 7.06 2.50 6.85
C ALA A 82 6.30 2.17 8.14
N GLY A 83 6.73 2.72 9.27
CA GLY A 83 6.04 2.61 10.55
C GLY A 83 4.60 3.10 10.49
N ILE A 84 4.34 4.22 9.82
CA ILE A 84 2.99 4.75 9.61
C ILE A 84 2.16 3.76 8.79
N PHE A 85 2.72 3.19 7.74
CA PHE A 85 1.99 2.27 6.87
C PHE A 85 1.50 1.04 7.62
N TYR A 86 2.38 0.27 8.23
CA TYR A 86 1.95 -0.95 8.92
C TYR A 86 1.25 -0.66 10.26
N GLY A 87 1.57 0.46 10.93
CA GLY A 87 0.82 0.90 12.11
C GLY A 87 -0.64 1.19 11.80
N SER A 88 -0.92 1.85 10.70
CA SER A 88 -2.29 2.18 10.28
C SER A 88 -3.13 0.94 9.96
N GLN A 89 -2.53 -0.15 9.51
CA GLN A 89 -3.24 -1.41 9.29
C GLN A 89 -3.77 -2.00 10.61
N TYR A 90 -2.98 -2.00 11.67
CA TYR A 90 -3.43 -2.46 13.00
C TYR A 90 -4.54 -1.57 13.57
N GLY A 91 -4.36 -0.24 13.50
CA GLY A 91 -5.35 0.72 13.98
C GLY A 91 -6.70 0.59 13.26
N GLY A 92 -6.66 0.39 11.94
CA GLY A 92 -7.85 0.30 11.09
C GLY A 92 -8.78 -0.85 11.41
N ALA A 93 -8.24 -1.98 11.85
CA ALA A 93 -9.02 -3.14 12.26
C ALA A 93 -9.89 -2.85 13.51
N ILE A 94 -9.43 -1.98 14.42
CA ILE A 94 -10.18 -1.63 15.64
C ILE A 94 -11.51 -0.94 15.29
N GLY A 95 -11.47 0.07 14.40
CA GLY A 95 -12.68 0.76 13.95
C GLY A 95 -13.64 -0.15 13.17
N ALA A 96 -13.09 -1.00 12.31
CA ALA A 96 -13.86 -1.96 11.52
C ALA A 96 -14.63 -2.96 12.41
N ILE A 97 -13.95 -3.54 13.39
CA ILE A 97 -14.53 -4.55 14.29
C ILE A 97 -15.53 -3.93 15.26
N LEU A 98 -15.18 -2.81 15.89
CA LEU A 98 -16.01 -2.25 16.98
C LEU A 98 -17.17 -1.39 16.48
N LEU A 99 -17.01 -0.69 15.37
CA LEU A 99 -17.94 0.35 14.93
C LEU A 99 -18.53 0.12 13.53
N ASN A 100 -18.14 -0.94 12.82
CA ASN A 100 -18.49 -1.13 11.41
C ASN A 100 -18.02 0.03 10.51
N LEU A 101 -16.92 0.67 10.89
CA LEU A 101 -16.33 1.79 10.15
C LEU A 101 -14.97 1.36 9.60
N PRO A 102 -14.90 0.99 8.32
CA PRO A 102 -13.63 0.65 7.71
C PRO A 102 -12.79 1.93 7.55
N CYS A 103 -11.74 2.06 8.33
CA CYS A 103 -10.81 3.20 8.24
C CYS A 103 -10.00 3.15 6.94
N HIS A 104 -9.73 1.94 6.46
CA HIS A 104 -9.10 1.66 5.16
C HIS A 104 -9.94 0.70 4.32
N PRO A 105 -9.86 0.78 3.00
CA PRO A 105 -10.60 -0.13 2.11
C PRO A 105 -10.41 -1.63 2.40
N PRO A 106 -9.22 -2.14 2.77
CA PRO A 106 -9.03 -3.53 3.13
C PRO A 106 -9.89 -4.00 4.30
N HIS A 107 -10.11 -3.13 5.29
CA HIS A 107 -10.89 -3.45 6.49
C HIS A 107 -12.42 -3.50 6.24
N ALA A 108 -12.88 -3.13 5.04
CA ALA A 108 -14.29 -3.32 4.69
C ALA A 108 -14.73 -4.79 4.77
N VAL A 109 -13.80 -5.71 4.48
CA VAL A 109 -14.04 -7.15 4.63
C VAL A 109 -14.10 -7.55 6.09
N THR A 110 -13.23 -7.00 6.93
CA THR A 110 -13.21 -7.25 8.38
C THR A 110 -14.50 -6.79 9.05
N CYS A 111 -15.16 -5.73 8.53
CA CYS A 111 -16.47 -5.30 9.01
C CYS A 111 -17.53 -6.40 8.87
N LEU A 112 -17.46 -7.24 7.81
CA LEU A 112 -18.51 -8.21 7.49
C LEU A 112 -18.76 -9.22 8.63
N ASP A 113 -17.70 -9.66 9.30
CA ASP A 113 -17.80 -10.61 10.39
C ASP A 113 -17.35 -10.03 11.74
N GLY A 114 -16.40 -9.10 11.78
CA GLY A 114 -15.88 -8.49 12.99
C GLY A 114 -16.93 -7.69 13.75
N TYR A 115 -17.73 -6.90 13.05
CA TYR A 115 -18.80 -6.14 13.68
C TYR A 115 -19.98 -7.01 14.17
N PRO A 116 -20.50 -7.99 13.41
CA PRO A 116 -21.42 -8.98 13.94
C PRO A 116 -20.91 -9.70 15.21
N MET A 117 -19.61 -10.06 15.27
CA MET A 117 -19.01 -10.59 16.50
C MET A 117 -19.10 -9.59 17.66
N THR A 118 -18.88 -8.31 17.41
CA THR A 118 -19.02 -7.25 18.42
C THR A 118 -20.46 -7.14 18.91
N LYS A 119 -21.46 -7.20 18.03
CA LYS A 119 -22.88 -7.23 18.41
C LYS A 119 -23.25 -8.46 19.26
N GLN A 120 -22.54 -9.58 19.06
CA GLN A 120 -22.70 -10.80 19.85
C GLN A 120 -21.91 -10.77 21.18
N GLY A 121 -21.28 -9.65 21.53
CA GLY A 121 -20.43 -9.53 22.74
C GLY A 121 -19.04 -10.15 22.61
N LYS A 122 -18.63 -10.58 21.40
CA LYS A 122 -17.34 -11.21 21.09
C LYS A 122 -16.34 -10.25 20.42
N GLY A 123 -16.56 -8.95 20.48
CA GLY A 123 -15.67 -7.95 19.87
C GLY A 123 -14.23 -8.02 20.40
N GLY A 124 -14.05 -8.32 21.70
CA GLY A 124 -12.73 -8.54 22.27
C GLY A 124 -12.02 -9.75 21.66
N THR A 125 -12.69 -10.89 21.54
CA THR A 125 -12.16 -12.08 20.86
C THR A 125 -11.77 -11.77 19.40
N ALA A 126 -12.61 -11.06 18.67
CA ALA A 126 -12.32 -10.66 17.29
C ALA A 126 -11.03 -9.82 17.22
N LEU A 127 -10.88 -8.81 18.08
CA LEU A 127 -9.66 -8.00 18.18
C LEU A 127 -8.44 -8.85 18.58
N GLY A 128 -8.58 -9.75 19.54
CA GLY A 128 -7.49 -10.63 19.95
C GLY A 128 -7.00 -11.54 18.83
N ILE A 129 -7.92 -12.14 18.09
CA ILE A 129 -7.59 -12.96 16.90
C ILE A 129 -6.95 -12.10 15.81
N THR A 130 -7.49 -10.92 15.53
CA THR A 130 -6.88 -9.97 14.58
C THR A 130 -5.42 -9.68 14.95
N MET A 131 -5.13 -9.32 16.21
CA MET A 131 -3.76 -9.03 16.65
C MET A 131 -2.81 -10.22 16.46
N ILE A 132 -3.26 -11.43 16.79
CA ILE A 132 -2.46 -12.65 16.63
C ILE A 132 -2.22 -12.96 15.16
N CYS A 133 -3.27 -12.89 14.32
CA CYS A 133 -3.16 -13.16 12.88
C CYS A 133 -2.27 -12.13 12.18
N SER A 134 -2.40 -10.87 12.55
CA SER A 134 -1.60 -9.77 12.01
C SER A 134 -0.12 -9.91 12.37
N PHE A 135 0.17 -10.19 13.65
CA PHE A 135 1.55 -10.42 14.11
C PHE A 135 2.19 -11.62 13.41
N PHE A 136 1.48 -12.74 13.32
CA PHE A 136 1.96 -13.94 12.63
C PHE A 136 2.23 -13.65 11.15
N ALA A 137 1.25 -13.08 10.45
CA ALA A 137 1.33 -12.85 9.02
C ALA A 137 2.40 -11.82 8.65
N ALA A 138 2.53 -10.74 9.44
CA ALA A 138 3.61 -9.77 9.28
C ALA A 138 4.98 -10.43 9.50
N SER A 139 5.12 -11.25 10.54
CA SER A 139 6.37 -11.99 10.80
C SER A 139 6.77 -12.90 9.65
N VAL A 140 5.79 -13.65 9.08
CA VAL A 140 6.05 -14.47 7.89
C VAL A 140 6.42 -13.59 6.68
N GLY A 141 5.72 -12.47 6.48
CA GLY A 141 6.05 -11.52 5.41
C GLY A 141 7.48 -10.98 5.52
N ILE A 142 7.93 -10.63 6.74
CA ILE A 142 9.32 -10.19 6.99
C ILE A 142 10.32 -11.33 6.68
N ILE A 143 10.02 -12.57 7.07
CA ILE A 143 10.88 -13.74 6.75
C ILE A 143 10.96 -13.91 5.22
N VAL A 144 9.84 -13.80 4.52
CA VAL A 144 9.82 -13.86 3.05
C VAL A 144 10.69 -12.74 2.45
N MET A 145 10.62 -11.52 2.99
CA MET A 145 11.50 -10.42 2.57
C MET A 145 12.97 -10.78 2.72
N ILE A 146 13.37 -11.30 3.88
CA ILE A 146 14.77 -11.68 4.17
C ILE A 146 15.25 -12.73 3.18
N VAL A 147 14.44 -13.77 2.92
CA VAL A 147 14.81 -14.88 2.03
C VAL A 147 14.75 -14.48 0.55
N ALA A 148 13.76 -13.68 0.16
CA ALA A 148 13.58 -13.29 -1.24
C ALA A 148 14.56 -12.20 -1.70
N SER A 149 15.04 -11.33 -0.80
CA SER A 149 15.88 -10.18 -1.15
C SER A 149 17.16 -10.56 -1.91
N PRO A 150 17.99 -11.53 -1.48
CA PRO A 150 19.19 -11.92 -2.22
C PRO A 150 18.88 -12.52 -3.59
N LEU A 151 17.79 -13.29 -3.69
CA LEU A 151 17.33 -13.86 -4.97
C LEU A 151 16.92 -12.76 -5.94
N LEU A 152 16.21 -11.76 -5.44
CA LEU A 152 15.78 -10.61 -6.25
C LEU A 152 16.94 -9.76 -6.71
N VAL A 153 17.95 -9.54 -5.89
CA VAL A 153 19.19 -8.85 -6.30
C VAL A 153 19.82 -9.55 -7.50
N SER A 154 19.97 -10.87 -7.43
CA SER A 154 20.58 -11.64 -8.52
C SER A 154 19.79 -11.58 -9.83
N VAL A 155 18.47 -11.49 -9.73
CA VAL A 155 17.56 -11.34 -10.87
C VAL A 155 17.52 -9.87 -11.34
N ALA A 156 17.48 -8.92 -10.41
CA ALA A 156 17.39 -7.49 -10.70
C ALA A 156 18.58 -6.95 -11.50
N PHE A 157 19.80 -7.50 -11.28
CA PHE A 157 20.96 -7.17 -12.13
C PHE A 157 20.83 -7.63 -13.60
N LYS A 158 19.87 -8.49 -13.92
CA LYS A 158 19.54 -8.85 -15.31
C LYS A 158 18.56 -7.87 -15.97
N PHE A 159 18.01 -6.94 -15.19
CA PHE A 159 17.08 -5.93 -15.66
C PHE A 159 17.87 -4.72 -16.18
N GLY A 160 17.78 -4.49 -17.48
CA GLY A 160 18.20 -3.25 -18.11
C GLY A 160 17.00 -2.30 -18.29
N PRO A 161 17.20 -1.15 -18.93
CA PRO A 161 16.13 -0.16 -19.15
C PRO A 161 14.87 -0.72 -19.83
N ALA A 162 15.02 -1.67 -20.76
CA ALA A 162 13.89 -2.30 -21.45
C ALA A 162 13.02 -3.14 -20.50
N GLU A 163 13.64 -3.91 -19.61
CA GLU A 163 12.96 -4.73 -18.62
C GLU A 163 12.28 -3.86 -17.57
N ILE A 164 12.97 -2.81 -17.09
CA ILE A 164 12.45 -1.86 -16.11
C ILE A 164 11.23 -1.13 -16.69
N PHE A 165 11.32 -0.64 -17.92
CA PHE A 165 10.16 -0.04 -18.62
C PHE A 165 8.99 -1.00 -18.70
N SER A 166 9.23 -2.23 -19.13
CA SER A 166 8.17 -3.21 -19.39
C SER A 166 7.44 -3.64 -18.12
N ILE A 167 8.16 -3.83 -17.02
CA ILE A 167 7.54 -4.19 -15.74
C ILE A 167 6.83 -2.99 -15.10
N MET A 168 7.35 -1.76 -15.25
CA MET A 168 6.65 -0.54 -14.80
C MET A 168 5.34 -0.34 -15.58
N LEU A 169 5.35 -0.58 -16.89
CA LEU A 169 4.15 -0.53 -17.71
C LEU A 169 3.10 -1.53 -17.23
N LEU A 170 3.50 -2.78 -16.93
CA LEU A 170 2.62 -3.78 -16.36
C LEU A 170 2.06 -3.33 -15.00
N GLY A 171 2.91 -2.78 -14.13
CA GLY A 171 2.52 -2.26 -12.81
C GLY A 171 1.50 -1.12 -12.91
N LEU A 172 1.71 -0.16 -13.82
CA LEU A 172 0.76 0.92 -14.08
C LEU A 172 -0.58 0.39 -14.58
N LEU A 173 -0.58 -0.53 -15.55
CA LEU A 173 -1.80 -1.13 -16.08
C LEU A 173 -2.54 -1.97 -15.03
N ALA A 174 -1.81 -2.73 -14.23
CA ALA A 174 -2.39 -3.50 -13.12
C ALA A 174 -3.00 -2.57 -12.07
N GLY A 175 -2.28 -1.54 -11.61
CA GLY A 175 -2.78 -0.56 -10.65
C GLY A 175 -3.99 0.23 -11.16
N ALA A 176 -4.00 0.57 -12.46
CA ALA A 176 -5.12 1.24 -13.11
C ALA A 176 -6.38 0.36 -13.16
N THR A 177 -6.22 -0.90 -13.53
CA THR A 177 -7.34 -1.82 -13.82
C THR A 177 -7.88 -2.53 -12.59
N MET A 178 -7.06 -2.71 -11.56
CA MET A 178 -7.44 -3.34 -10.29
C MET A 178 -7.97 -2.33 -9.26
N SER A 179 -8.00 -1.04 -9.57
CA SER A 179 -8.62 -0.02 -8.73
C SER A 179 -10.16 -0.17 -8.70
N ARG A 180 -10.80 0.38 -7.66
CA ARG A 180 -12.26 0.34 -7.53
C ARG A 180 -12.94 1.04 -8.71
N GLY A 181 -14.01 0.44 -9.23
CA GLY A 181 -14.84 1.01 -10.29
C GLY A 181 -14.49 0.52 -11.70
N PRO A 182 -15.00 1.19 -12.75
CA PRO A 182 -14.73 0.81 -14.13
C PRO A 182 -13.23 0.97 -14.48
N PRO A 183 -12.59 -0.05 -15.09
CA PRO A 183 -11.16 -0.01 -15.43
C PRO A 183 -10.75 1.21 -16.26
N LEU A 184 -11.63 1.70 -17.14
CA LEU A 184 -11.39 2.90 -17.95
C LEU A 184 -11.16 4.14 -17.09
N LYS A 185 -11.89 4.29 -15.97
CA LYS A 185 -11.67 5.39 -15.03
C LYS A 185 -10.30 5.30 -14.37
N GLY A 186 -9.86 4.09 -14.00
CA GLY A 186 -8.53 3.86 -13.45
C GLY A 186 -7.41 4.21 -14.44
N VAL A 187 -7.55 3.78 -15.69
CA VAL A 187 -6.61 4.14 -16.78
C VAL A 187 -6.57 5.65 -17.02
N ALA A 188 -7.73 6.32 -17.06
CA ALA A 188 -7.79 7.77 -17.20
C ALA A 188 -7.04 8.49 -16.06
N MET A 189 -7.22 8.04 -14.81
CA MET A 189 -6.51 8.61 -13.66
C MET A 189 -5.01 8.35 -13.71
N THR A 190 -4.58 7.18 -14.16
CA THR A 190 -3.15 6.89 -14.38
C THR A 190 -2.55 7.81 -15.44
N VAL A 191 -3.26 8.03 -16.55
CA VAL A 191 -2.79 8.94 -17.62
C VAL A 191 -2.71 10.38 -17.11
N ILE A 192 -3.68 10.84 -16.32
CA ILE A 192 -3.61 12.18 -15.69
C ILE A 192 -2.38 12.24 -14.77
N GLY A 193 -2.14 11.21 -13.96
CA GLY A 193 -0.94 11.13 -13.13
C GLY A 193 0.36 11.20 -13.95
N LEU A 194 0.46 10.41 -15.03
CA LEU A 194 1.61 10.45 -15.95
C LEU A 194 1.84 11.86 -16.51
N LEU A 195 0.77 12.53 -16.96
CA LEU A 195 0.86 13.89 -17.49
C LEU A 195 1.32 14.90 -16.43
N LEU A 196 0.82 14.79 -15.21
CA LEU A 196 1.26 15.64 -14.10
C LEU A 196 2.73 15.39 -13.73
N GLY A 197 3.20 14.13 -13.80
CA GLY A 197 4.58 13.77 -13.48
C GLY A 197 5.62 14.23 -14.51
N VAL A 198 5.19 14.61 -15.71
CA VAL A 198 6.09 15.15 -16.76
C VAL A 198 5.97 16.67 -16.96
N VAL A 199 5.24 17.37 -16.08
CA VAL A 199 5.22 18.83 -16.00
C VAL A 199 6.58 19.34 -15.53
N GLY A 200 7.05 20.45 -16.07
CA GLY A 200 8.31 21.07 -15.67
C GLY A 200 9.45 20.85 -16.66
N THR A 201 10.67 21.01 -16.18
CA THR A 201 11.87 20.90 -17.00
C THR A 201 12.26 19.45 -17.25
N ASP A 202 12.34 19.05 -18.49
CA ASP A 202 12.83 17.72 -18.88
C ASP A 202 14.33 17.60 -18.57
N ILE A 203 14.68 16.68 -17.67
CA ILE A 203 16.07 16.47 -17.21
C ILE A 203 17.02 16.10 -18.37
N ASN A 204 16.53 15.44 -19.43
CA ASN A 204 17.38 14.99 -20.54
C ASN A 204 17.61 16.06 -21.59
N THR A 205 16.63 16.93 -21.85
CA THR A 205 16.68 17.93 -22.93
C THR A 205 16.74 19.37 -22.45
N GLY A 206 16.44 19.63 -21.15
CA GLY A 206 16.33 20.97 -20.60
C GLY A 206 15.10 21.75 -21.09
N VAL A 207 14.20 21.10 -21.85
CA VAL A 207 13.00 21.75 -22.38
C VAL A 207 11.91 21.81 -21.31
N ILE A 208 11.34 22.98 -21.09
CA ILE A 208 10.21 23.21 -20.19
C ILE A 208 8.92 22.70 -20.84
N ARG A 209 8.13 21.88 -20.13
CA ARG A 209 6.91 21.22 -20.62
C ARG A 209 5.72 21.51 -19.73
N PHE A 210 4.58 21.84 -20.33
CA PHE A 210 3.27 21.96 -19.66
C PHE A 210 3.21 22.95 -18.50
N THR A 211 4.11 23.95 -18.43
CA THR A 211 4.13 24.97 -17.36
C THR A 211 3.22 26.15 -17.65
N PHE A 212 2.75 26.29 -18.89
CA PHE A 212 1.85 27.37 -19.33
C PHE A 212 2.37 28.79 -19.01
N GLY A 213 3.69 28.95 -18.87
CA GLY A 213 4.34 30.20 -18.52
C GLY A 213 4.33 30.54 -17.02
N ILE A 214 3.97 29.59 -16.17
CA ILE A 214 4.05 29.71 -14.70
C ILE A 214 5.43 29.25 -14.27
N THR A 215 6.27 30.16 -13.80
CA THR A 215 7.66 29.87 -13.40
C THR A 215 7.77 28.89 -12.23
N ASP A 216 6.82 28.94 -11.30
CA ASP A 216 6.77 27.99 -10.17
C ASP A 216 6.51 26.53 -10.62
N LEU A 217 6.06 26.29 -11.87
CA LEU A 217 5.91 24.98 -12.47
C LEU A 217 7.14 24.52 -13.27
N ASP A 218 8.19 25.32 -13.39
CA ASP A 218 9.39 24.93 -14.13
C ASP A 218 10.14 23.80 -13.43
N ASP A 219 10.04 23.69 -12.09
CA ASP A 219 10.52 22.57 -11.26
C ASP A 219 9.51 21.41 -11.20
N GLY A 220 8.35 21.56 -11.86
CA GLY A 220 7.30 20.55 -11.94
C GLY A 220 6.22 20.69 -10.86
N VAL A 221 5.31 19.72 -10.86
CA VAL A 221 4.31 19.56 -9.80
C VAL A 221 4.97 18.88 -8.60
N GLU A 222 4.76 19.43 -7.43
CA GLU A 222 5.37 18.92 -6.20
C GLU A 222 4.59 17.69 -5.69
N LEU A 223 5.32 16.56 -5.46
CA LEU A 223 4.74 15.29 -5.01
C LEU A 223 3.92 15.44 -3.72
N VAL A 224 4.46 16.20 -2.76
CA VAL A 224 3.82 16.41 -1.47
C VAL A 224 2.51 17.17 -1.64
N ALA A 225 2.50 18.21 -2.47
CA ALA A 225 1.31 19.00 -2.75
C ALA A 225 0.21 18.17 -3.43
N LEU A 226 0.56 17.36 -4.42
CA LEU A 226 -0.37 16.45 -5.08
C LEU A 226 -0.93 15.41 -4.08
N ALA A 227 -0.07 14.76 -3.31
CA ALA A 227 -0.46 13.71 -2.39
C ALA A 227 -1.35 14.26 -1.26
N LEU A 228 -0.97 15.38 -0.65
CA LEU A 228 -1.76 16.04 0.39
C LEU A 228 -3.11 16.56 -0.12
N GLY A 229 -3.13 17.13 -1.32
CA GLY A 229 -4.36 17.56 -1.95
C GLY A 229 -5.31 16.39 -2.19
N VAL A 230 -4.86 15.41 -2.97
CA VAL A 230 -5.72 14.31 -3.45
C VAL A 230 -6.09 13.33 -2.34
N PHE A 231 -5.24 13.05 -1.35
CA PHE A 231 -5.49 12.08 -0.29
C PHE A 231 -5.77 12.71 1.08
N GLY A 232 -5.19 13.89 1.38
CA GLY A 232 -5.46 14.61 2.61
C GLY A 232 -6.74 15.44 2.50
N VAL A 233 -6.68 16.53 1.75
CA VAL A 233 -7.79 17.50 1.66
C VAL A 233 -9.04 16.89 1.03
N ALA A 234 -8.91 16.11 -0.06
CA ALA A 234 -10.07 15.50 -0.72
C ALA A 234 -10.82 14.52 0.19
N GLU A 235 -10.11 13.69 0.95
CA GLU A 235 -10.74 12.75 1.91
C GLU A 235 -11.45 13.51 3.03
N PHE A 236 -10.88 14.61 3.52
CA PHE A 236 -11.54 15.46 4.49
C PHE A 236 -12.81 16.11 3.93
N LEU A 237 -12.76 16.65 2.71
CA LEU A 237 -13.96 17.26 2.07
C LEU A 237 -15.07 16.24 1.88
N LYS A 238 -14.74 15.00 1.50
CA LYS A 238 -15.70 13.90 1.36
C LYS A 238 -16.41 13.57 2.68
N ASN A 239 -15.68 13.61 3.79
CA ASN A 239 -16.19 13.19 5.09
C ASN A 239 -16.78 14.35 5.92
N VAL A 240 -16.77 15.59 5.43
CA VAL A 240 -17.27 16.77 6.16
C VAL A 240 -18.71 16.65 6.62
N ASN A 241 -19.57 15.98 5.84
CA ASN A 241 -20.99 15.76 6.18
C ASN A 241 -21.23 14.57 7.13
N ARG A 242 -20.20 13.76 7.45
CA ARG A 242 -20.30 12.63 8.37
C ARG A 242 -19.97 13.01 9.81
N MET A 243 -20.39 14.23 10.23
CA MET A 243 -20.06 14.81 11.55
C MET A 243 -20.81 14.18 12.73
N GLU A 244 -21.61 13.14 12.53
CA GLU A 244 -22.34 12.50 13.62
C GLU A 244 -21.38 11.78 14.56
N SER A 245 -21.58 12.00 15.85
CA SER A 245 -20.82 11.34 16.91
C SER A 245 -20.97 9.82 16.79
N VAL A 246 -19.87 9.12 16.75
CA VAL A 246 -19.84 7.67 16.83
C VAL A 246 -20.56 7.26 18.12
N GLY A 247 -21.59 6.41 17.98
CA GLY A 247 -22.43 5.98 19.09
C GLY A 247 -21.63 5.31 20.23
N ASN A 248 -22.28 5.06 21.35
CA ASN A 248 -21.67 4.49 22.54
C ASN A 248 -20.83 3.24 22.23
N THR A 249 -19.52 3.37 22.38
CA THR A 249 -18.59 2.25 22.26
C THR A 249 -18.67 1.36 23.49
N THR A 250 -18.69 0.06 23.32
CA THR A 250 -18.62 -0.91 24.41
C THR A 250 -17.25 -0.78 25.11
N LYS A 251 -17.25 -0.62 26.43
CA LYS A 251 -16.01 -0.61 27.21
C LYS A 251 -15.28 -1.93 27.01
N MET A 252 -14.10 -1.88 26.40
CA MET A 252 -13.28 -3.05 26.14
C MET A 252 -12.19 -3.19 27.21
N ARG A 253 -12.03 -4.38 27.76
CA ARG A 253 -10.98 -4.71 28.73
C ARG A 253 -9.97 -5.65 28.08
N LEU A 254 -8.73 -5.58 28.51
CA LEU A 254 -7.65 -6.48 28.04
C LEU A 254 -8.04 -7.97 28.17
N ARG A 255 -8.79 -8.33 29.22
CA ARG A 255 -9.23 -9.71 29.42
C ARG A 255 -10.18 -10.21 28.34
N ASP A 256 -10.97 -9.31 27.75
CA ASP A 256 -11.95 -9.64 26.72
C ASP A 256 -11.26 -9.99 25.39
N MET A 257 -9.99 -9.58 25.20
CA MET A 257 -9.20 -9.86 24.00
C MET A 257 -8.48 -11.23 24.02
N ARG A 258 -8.64 -12.02 25.07
CA ARG A 258 -8.01 -13.35 25.16
C ARG A 258 -8.88 -14.39 24.45
N PRO A 259 -8.49 -14.87 23.24
CA PRO A 259 -9.21 -15.95 22.59
C PRO A 259 -9.00 -17.27 23.34
N SER A 260 -10.00 -18.13 23.34
CA SER A 260 -9.89 -19.49 23.83
C SER A 260 -9.01 -20.34 22.91
N LEU A 261 -8.49 -21.45 23.41
CA LEU A 261 -7.68 -22.39 22.64
C LEU A 261 -8.47 -22.97 21.44
N ALA A 262 -9.78 -23.14 21.58
CA ALA A 262 -10.66 -23.58 20.51
C ALA A 262 -10.74 -22.54 19.38
N GLU A 263 -10.89 -21.24 19.73
CA GLU A 263 -10.91 -20.14 18.78
C GLU A 263 -9.56 -19.98 18.06
N LEU A 264 -8.44 -20.12 18.78
CA LEU A 264 -7.11 -20.13 18.18
C LEU A 264 -6.93 -21.28 17.18
N ARG A 265 -7.39 -22.47 17.52
CA ARG A 265 -7.35 -23.64 16.60
C ARG A 265 -8.24 -23.41 15.38
N GLN A 266 -9.40 -22.78 15.56
CA GLN A 266 -10.31 -22.43 14.47
C GLN A 266 -9.69 -21.38 13.52
N ALA A 267 -8.97 -20.38 14.06
CA ALA A 267 -8.33 -19.32 13.29
C ALA A 267 -7.04 -19.76 12.58
N PHE A 268 -6.39 -20.85 13.03
CA PHE A 268 -5.03 -21.21 12.57
C PHE A 268 -4.92 -21.45 11.07
N PHE A 269 -5.74 -22.32 10.48
CA PHE A 269 -5.69 -22.57 9.04
C PHE A 269 -6.12 -21.37 8.20
N PRO A 270 -7.20 -20.62 8.52
CA PRO A 270 -7.53 -19.36 7.90
C PRO A 270 -6.37 -18.35 7.92
N MET A 271 -5.70 -18.19 9.06
CA MET A 271 -4.53 -17.34 9.22
C MET A 271 -3.40 -17.74 8.27
N VAL A 272 -3.06 -19.04 8.20
CA VAL A 272 -1.99 -19.54 7.29
C VAL A 272 -2.35 -19.31 5.83
N ARG A 273 -3.58 -19.65 5.41
CA ARG A 273 -4.04 -19.44 4.02
C ARG A 273 -4.08 -17.96 3.66
N GLY A 274 -4.58 -17.12 4.57
CA GLY A 274 -4.56 -15.67 4.41
C GLY A 274 -3.14 -15.14 4.22
N THR A 275 -2.19 -15.60 5.07
CA THR A 275 -0.77 -15.23 4.95
C THR A 275 -0.19 -15.62 3.60
N ILE A 276 -0.46 -16.81 3.10
CA ILE A 276 0.02 -17.26 1.77
C ILE A 276 -0.55 -16.36 0.67
N ILE A 277 -1.85 -16.07 0.71
CA ILE A 277 -2.49 -15.17 -0.26
C ILE A 277 -1.84 -13.79 -0.19
N GLY A 278 -1.69 -13.23 1.01
CA GLY A 278 -1.05 -11.93 1.20
C GLY A 278 0.37 -11.88 0.64
N THR A 279 1.18 -12.89 0.91
CA THR A 279 2.55 -13.02 0.40
C THR A 279 2.58 -13.07 -1.13
N LEU A 280 1.72 -13.86 -1.74
CA LEU A 280 1.67 -14.00 -3.22
C LEU A 280 1.27 -12.68 -3.88
N PHE A 281 0.23 -12.04 -3.39
CA PHE A 281 -0.25 -10.77 -3.95
C PHE A 281 0.66 -9.59 -3.60
N GLY A 282 1.36 -9.60 -2.47
CA GLY A 282 2.34 -8.57 -2.10
C GLY A 282 3.54 -8.53 -3.05
N ALA A 283 3.94 -9.68 -3.60
CA ALA A 283 4.99 -9.74 -4.61
C ALA A 283 4.53 -9.23 -6.00
N MET A 284 3.22 -9.03 -6.21
CA MET A 284 2.64 -8.63 -7.50
C MET A 284 2.37 -7.12 -7.53
N PRO A 285 3.01 -6.35 -8.42
CA PRO A 285 2.76 -4.92 -8.56
C PRO A 285 1.30 -4.61 -8.89
N GLY A 286 0.78 -3.50 -8.36
CA GLY A 286 -0.57 -3.01 -8.66
C GLY A 286 -1.71 -3.73 -7.94
N THR A 287 -1.42 -4.77 -7.15
CA THR A 287 -2.44 -5.48 -6.37
C THR A 287 -2.58 -4.84 -4.99
N GLY A 288 -3.51 -3.91 -4.84
CA GLY A 288 -3.75 -3.27 -3.53
C GLY A 288 -4.22 -4.27 -2.45
N PRO A 289 -4.02 -3.97 -1.16
CA PRO A 289 -4.39 -4.86 -0.06
C PRO A 289 -5.90 -5.15 -0.02
N THR A 290 -6.72 -4.29 -0.59
CA THR A 290 -8.17 -4.49 -0.67
C THR A 290 -8.55 -5.76 -1.43
N ILE A 291 -7.98 -5.97 -2.62
CA ILE A 291 -8.29 -7.15 -3.45
C ILE A 291 -7.84 -8.42 -2.72
N THR A 292 -6.67 -8.37 -2.11
CA THR A 292 -6.07 -9.48 -1.38
C THR A 292 -6.96 -9.94 -0.22
N THR A 293 -7.51 -9.01 0.55
CA THR A 293 -8.41 -9.32 1.68
C THR A 293 -9.73 -9.92 1.22
N PHE A 294 -10.32 -9.39 0.11
CA PHE A 294 -11.54 -9.97 -0.46
C PHE A 294 -11.32 -11.38 -1.00
N ILE A 295 -10.20 -11.64 -1.67
CA ILE A 295 -9.84 -12.98 -2.16
C ILE A 295 -9.68 -13.96 -0.99
N ALA A 296 -8.99 -13.54 0.08
CA ALA A 296 -8.81 -14.37 1.27
C ALA A 296 -10.16 -14.72 1.92
N TYR A 297 -11.05 -13.75 2.05
CA TYR A 297 -12.40 -13.95 2.58
C TYR A 297 -13.23 -14.90 1.71
N ALA A 298 -13.24 -14.67 0.39
CA ALA A 298 -14.00 -15.48 -0.56
C ALA A 298 -13.50 -16.94 -0.57
N LEU A 299 -12.18 -17.15 -0.49
CA LEU A 299 -11.58 -18.47 -0.39
C LEU A 299 -12.02 -19.18 0.89
N GLU A 300 -11.93 -18.52 2.04
CA GLU A 300 -12.35 -19.10 3.32
C GLU A 300 -13.84 -19.45 3.32
N ARG A 301 -14.70 -18.57 2.81
CA ARG A 301 -16.12 -18.84 2.67
C ARG A 301 -16.39 -20.06 1.80
N LYS A 302 -15.63 -20.23 0.70
CA LYS A 302 -15.76 -21.39 -0.21
C LYS A 302 -15.27 -22.70 0.43
N LEU A 303 -14.26 -22.64 1.27
CA LEU A 303 -13.68 -23.80 1.96
C LEU A 303 -14.43 -24.17 3.25
N ALA A 304 -15.26 -23.27 3.76
CA ALA A 304 -15.98 -23.46 5.00
C ALA A 304 -17.04 -24.56 4.87
N LYS A 305 -17.21 -25.36 5.93
CA LYS A 305 -18.28 -26.36 6.04
C LYS A 305 -19.68 -25.73 6.08
N ASN A 306 -19.79 -24.54 6.69
CA ASN A 306 -21.01 -23.75 6.84
C ASN A 306 -20.80 -22.32 6.30
N PRO A 307 -20.90 -22.12 4.96
CA PRO A 307 -20.64 -20.82 4.33
C PRO A 307 -21.60 -19.71 4.74
N GLU A 308 -22.80 -20.08 5.19
CA GLU A 308 -23.85 -19.15 5.66
C GLU A 308 -23.50 -18.41 6.96
N ARG A 309 -22.50 -18.87 7.71
CA ARG A 309 -21.99 -18.18 8.89
C ARG A 309 -21.20 -16.91 8.55
N PHE A 310 -20.66 -16.84 7.32
CA PHE A 310 -19.94 -15.66 6.86
C PHE A 310 -20.90 -14.48 6.66
N GLY A 311 -20.48 -13.32 7.16
CA GLY A 311 -21.33 -12.13 7.28
C GLY A 311 -22.19 -12.11 8.56
N GLN A 312 -22.10 -13.14 9.42
CA GLN A 312 -22.85 -13.25 10.69
C GLN A 312 -21.93 -13.41 11.90
N GLY A 313 -20.63 -13.18 11.77
CA GLY A 313 -19.65 -13.29 12.84
C GLY A 313 -18.79 -14.56 12.77
N ALA A 314 -18.42 -14.98 11.56
CA ALA A 314 -17.47 -16.08 11.35
C ALA A 314 -16.06 -15.63 11.72
N LEU A 315 -15.42 -16.34 12.65
CA LEU A 315 -14.06 -16.03 13.09
C LEU A 315 -13.04 -16.12 11.95
N GLU A 316 -13.24 -17.09 11.06
CA GLU A 316 -12.44 -17.32 9.86
C GLU A 316 -12.52 -16.13 8.89
N GLY A 317 -13.69 -15.47 8.84
CA GLY A 317 -13.94 -14.26 8.04
C GLY A 317 -13.24 -13.01 8.56
N VAL A 318 -12.71 -13.05 9.79
CA VAL A 318 -11.82 -12.02 10.34
C VAL A 318 -10.36 -12.46 10.18
N ALA A 319 -10.02 -13.69 10.56
CA ALA A 319 -8.64 -14.17 10.64
C ALA A 319 -7.91 -14.17 9.30
N ALA A 320 -8.54 -14.67 8.23
CA ALA A 320 -7.89 -14.78 6.92
C ALA A 320 -7.65 -13.43 6.24
N PRO A 321 -8.62 -12.50 6.15
CA PRO A 321 -8.39 -11.19 5.57
C PRO A 321 -7.34 -10.36 6.32
N GLU A 322 -7.35 -10.39 7.65
CA GLU A 322 -6.36 -9.67 8.46
C GLU A 322 -4.95 -10.22 8.24
N ALA A 323 -4.79 -11.55 8.24
CA ALA A 323 -3.51 -12.17 7.91
C ALA A 323 -3.06 -11.82 6.48
N ALA A 324 -3.97 -11.83 5.51
CA ALA A 324 -3.65 -11.49 4.13
C ALA A 324 -3.23 -10.01 3.97
N SER A 325 -3.90 -9.10 4.65
CA SER A 325 -3.56 -7.67 4.65
C SER A 325 -2.16 -7.43 5.19
N HIS A 326 -1.84 -8.01 6.35
CA HIS A 326 -0.56 -7.76 7.03
C HIS A 326 0.63 -8.42 6.34
N SER A 327 0.48 -9.66 5.84
CA SER A 327 1.52 -10.31 5.04
C SER A 327 1.79 -9.52 3.74
N LYS A 328 0.72 -9.10 3.05
CA LYS A 328 0.80 -8.29 1.83
C LYS A 328 1.56 -6.99 2.09
N THR A 329 1.22 -6.25 3.13
CA THR A 329 1.84 -4.98 3.49
C THR A 329 3.35 -5.09 3.67
N GLN A 330 3.84 -6.19 4.26
CA GLN A 330 5.29 -6.41 4.42
C GLN A 330 5.95 -6.77 3.08
N VAL A 331 5.34 -7.66 2.32
CA VAL A 331 5.91 -8.17 1.06
C VAL A 331 5.91 -7.11 -0.05
N ASP A 332 5.02 -6.11 0.00
CA ASP A 332 4.99 -4.97 -0.94
C ASP A 332 6.31 -4.18 -1.03
N PHE A 333 7.07 -4.18 0.05
CA PHE A 333 8.38 -3.53 0.06
C PHE A 333 9.39 -4.23 -0.86
N ILE A 334 9.20 -5.52 -1.16
CA ILE A 334 10.11 -6.28 -2.01
C ILE A 334 10.20 -5.67 -3.43
N PRO A 335 9.12 -5.64 -4.24
CA PRO A 335 9.18 -5.05 -5.58
C PRO A 335 9.48 -3.55 -5.55
N THR A 336 9.01 -2.84 -4.54
CA THR A 336 9.22 -1.40 -4.42
C THR A 336 10.68 -1.05 -4.22
N MET A 337 11.37 -1.73 -3.30
CA MET A 337 12.77 -1.46 -2.97
C MET A 337 13.74 -2.05 -4.00
N SER A 338 13.45 -3.28 -4.50
CA SER A 338 14.38 -4.00 -5.38
C SER A 338 14.24 -3.67 -6.85
N LEU A 339 13.06 -3.22 -7.30
CA LEU A 339 12.77 -2.95 -8.71
C LEU A 339 12.24 -1.52 -8.96
N GLY A 340 11.96 -0.76 -7.91
CA GLY A 340 11.36 0.57 -8.03
C GLY A 340 9.90 0.54 -8.50
N ILE A 341 9.19 -0.54 -8.21
CA ILE A 341 7.81 -0.73 -8.68
C ILE A 341 6.88 -0.83 -7.48
N PRO A 342 6.09 0.23 -7.22
CA PRO A 342 5.19 0.24 -6.09
C PRO A 342 4.03 -0.74 -6.27
N GLY A 343 3.74 -1.51 -5.21
CA GLY A 343 2.62 -2.44 -5.18
C GLY A 343 1.26 -1.76 -5.09
N ASP A 344 1.22 -0.55 -4.52
CA ASP A 344 0.02 0.27 -4.39
C ASP A 344 0.37 1.77 -4.24
N ALA A 345 -0.63 2.63 -4.01
CA ALA A 345 -0.43 4.07 -3.87
C ALA A 345 0.39 4.45 -2.61
N VAL A 346 0.32 3.66 -1.53
CA VAL A 346 1.14 3.91 -0.32
C VAL A 346 2.61 3.64 -0.63
N MET A 347 2.88 2.54 -1.32
CA MET A 347 4.24 2.22 -1.80
C MET A 347 4.75 3.27 -2.78
N ALA A 348 3.88 3.88 -3.60
CA ALA A 348 4.27 4.97 -4.49
C ALA A 348 4.71 6.22 -3.70
N LEU A 349 4.05 6.56 -2.58
CA LEU A 349 4.50 7.65 -1.70
C LEU A 349 5.85 7.34 -1.05
N ILE A 350 6.06 6.10 -0.58
CA ILE A 350 7.34 5.69 0.01
C ILE A 350 8.45 5.71 -1.05
N LEU A 351 8.14 5.27 -2.27
CA LEU A 351 9.04 5.36 -3.41
C LEU A 351 9.40 6.83 -3.70
N GLY A 352 8.39 7.71 -3.73
CA GLY A 352 8.59 9.15 -3.88
C GLY A 352 9.47 9.74 -2.77
N ALA A 353 9.27 9.32 -1.52
CA ALA A 353 10.12 9.73 -0.41
C ALA A 353 11.59 9.31 -0.58
N LEU A 354 11.84 8.10 -1.11
CA LEU A 354 13.20 7.66 -1.46
C LEU A 354 13.83 8.57 -2.52
N LEU A 355 13.06 8.88 -3.59
CA LEU A 355 13.54 9.76 -4.67
C LEU A 355 13.84 11.18 -4.16
N ILE A 356 13.00 11.73 -3.29
CA ILE A 356 13.22 13.01 -2.60
C ILE A 356 14.54 13.00 -1.80
N GLN A 357 14.86 11.87 -1.17
CA GLN A 357 16.11 11.68 -0.44
C GLN A 357 17.32 11.38 -1.35
N GLY A 358 17.13 11.43 -2.67
CA GLY A 358 18.18 11.14 -3.65
C GLY A 358 18.55 9.65 -3.77
N ILE A 359 17.72 8.77 -3.19
CA ILE A 359 17.95 7.32 -3.21
C ILE A 359 17.15 6.69 -4.35
N GLN A 360 17.87 6.16 -5.31
CA GLN A 360 17.27 5.42 -6.42
C GLN A 360 16.84 4.02 -5.95
N PRO A 361 15.54 3.65 -6.07
CA PRO A 361 15.10 2.29 -5.79
C PRO A 361 15.63 1.35 -6.88
N GLY A 362 15.87 0.12 -6.51
CA GLY A 362 16.43 -0.86 -7.44
C GLY A 362 17.48 -1.75 -6.79
N PRO A 363 18.18 -2.58 -7.59
CA PRO A 363 19.24 -3.47 -7.08
C PRO A 363 20.37 -2.71 -6.37
N GLU A 364 20.65 -1.50 -6.81
CA GLU A 364 21.68 -0.64 -6.21
C GLU A 364 21.33 -0.21 -4.78
N LEU A 365 20.06 -0.06 -4.45
CA LEU A 365 19.62 0.26 -3.09
C LEU A 365 20.08 -0.82 -2.10
N ILE A 366 20.01 -2.09 -2.48
CA ILE A 366 20.40 -3.20 -1.60
C ILE A 366 21.91 -3.28 -1.44
N THR A 367 22.68 -2.87 -2.46
CA THR A 367 24.14 -2.96 -2.45
C THR A 367 24.83 -1.68 -1.97
N GLN A 368 24.32 -0.50 -2.36
CA GLN A 368 24.95 0.80 -2.02
C GLN A 368 24.35 1.42 -0.74
N HIS A 369 23.08 1.11 -0.42
CA HIS A 369 22.37 1.59 0.75
C HIS A 369 21.90 0.43 1.64
N ALA A 370 22.77 -0.55 1.87
CA ALA A 370 22.50 -1.76 2.65
C ALA A 370 21.97 -1.43 4.06
N ASP A 371 22.51 -0.38 4.70
CA ASP A 371 22.08 0.10 6.01
C ASP A 371 20.60 0.49 6.02
N LEU A 372 20.14 1.20 4.99
CA LEU A 372 18.74 1.58 4.86
C LEU A 372 17.87 0.34 4.62
N PHE A 373 18.27 -0.54 3.72
CA PHE A 373 17.49 -1.71 3.36
C PHE A 373 17.34 -2.70 4.53
N TRP A 374 18.46 -3.10 5.14
CA TRP A 374 18.44 -4.04 6.25
C TRP A 374 17.95 -3.40 7.55
N GLY A 375 18.22 -2.10 7.76
CA GLY A 375 17.65 -1.31 8.84
C GLY A 375 16.12 -1.24 8.76
N LEU A 376 15.56 -1.11 7.56
CA LEU A 376 14.12 -1.15 7.32
C LEU A 376 13.53 -2.52 7.67
N ILE A 377 14.13 -3.62 7.20
CA ILE A 377 13.67 -4.99 7.53
C ILE A 377 13.73 -5.24 9.04
N ALA A 378 14.81 -4.81 9.71
CA ALA A 378 14.92 -4.91 11.16
C ALA A 378 13.86 -4.06 11.87
N SER A 379 13.56 -2.86 11.36
CA SER A 379 12.53 -1.98 11.92
C SER A 379 11.14 -2.60 11.84
N PHE A 380 10.84 -3.46 10.86
CA PHE A 380 9.57 -4.18 10.78
C PHE A 380 9.40 -5.18 11.94
N TRP A 381 10.45 -5.89 12.33
CA TRP A 381 10.43 -6.74 13.52
C TRP A 381 10.14 -5.93 14.78
N ILE A 382 10.88 -4.83 14.97
CA ILE A 382 10.71 -3.93 16.10
C ILE A 382 9.28 -3.36 16.11
N GLY A 383 8.83 -2.85 14.97
CA GLY A 383 7.49 -2.26 14.83
C GLY A 383 6.36 -3.27 15.04
N ASN A 384 6.53 -4.51 14.58
CA ASN A 384 5.54 -5.57 14.78
C ASN A 384 5.36 -5.88 16.29
N VAL A 385 6.46 -5.93 17.04
CA VAL A 385 6.43 -6.08 18.52
C VAL A 385 5.84 -4.83 19.16
N LEU A 386 6.24 -3.63 18.76
CA LEU A 386 5.70 -2.36 19.27
C LEU A 386 4.19 -2.28 19.06
N LEU A 387 3.68 -2.72 17.92
CA LEU A 387 2.24 -2.73 17.64
C LEU A 387 1.46 -3.66 18.55
N MET A 388 2.02 -4.81 18.89
CA MET A 388 1.41 -5.68 19.92
C MET A 388 1.36 -4.98 21.28
N ILE A 389 2.43 -4.30 21.67
CA ILE A 389 2.50 -3.55 22.95
C ILE A 389 1.55 -2.35 22.93
N LEU A 390 1.43 -1.64 21.81
CA LEU A 390 0.54 -0.49 21.68
C LEU A 390 -0.94 -0.89 21.62
N ASN A 391 -1.28 -1.95 20.90
CA ASN A 391 -2.69 -2.28 20.66
C ASN A 391 -3.30 -3.14 21.77
N VAL A 392 -2.58 -4.13 22.29
CA VAL A 392 -3.17 -5.06 23.27
C VAL A 392 -3.38 -4.37 24.62
N PRO A 393 -2.37 -3.84 25.33
CA PRO A 393 -2.60 -3.20 26.62
C PRO A 393 -3.29 -1.84 26.55
N LEU A 394 -3.12 -1.10 25.44
CA LEU A 394 -3.69 0.25 25.29
C LEU A 394 -5.04 0.27 24.56
N ILE A 395 -5.68 -0.87 24.34
CA ILE A 395 -6.96 -0.96 23.63
C ILE A 395 -8.01 0.02 24.15
N GLY A 396 -8.07 0.22 25.47
CA GLY A 396 -8.98 1.16 26.09
C GLY A 396 -8.72 2.63 25.68
N LEU A 397 -7.48 2.99 25.36
CA LEU A 397 -7.12 4.31 24.86
C LEU A 397 -7.63 4.48 23.41
N TRP A 398 -7.39 3.49 22.57
CA TRP A 398 -7.83 3.52 21.17
C TRP A 398 -9.36 3.57 21.05
N VAL A 399 -10.07 2.80 21.88
CA VAL A 399 -11.54 2.87 21.94
C VAL A 399 -12.05 4.25 22.34
N LYS A 400 -11.36 4.94 23.26
CA LYS A 400 -11.71 6.35 23.60
C LYS A 400 -11.43 7.31 22.44
N LEU A 401 -10.35 7.07 21.69
CA LEU A 401 -9.98 7.91 20.56
C LEU A 401 -11.03 7.86 19.45
N LEU A 402 -11.67 6.72 19.23
CA LEU A 402 -12.81 6.59 18.30
C LEU A 402 -13.98 7.52 18.62
N GLN A 403 -14.05 8.05 19.84
CA GLN A 403 -15.12 8.98 20.27
C GLN A 403 -14.79 10.45 19.99
N VAL A 404 -13.57 10.77 19.51
CA VAL A 404 -13.18 12.15 19.19
C VAL A 404 -14.01 12.65 18.01
N PRO A 405 -14.77 13.73 18.18
CA PRO A 405 -15.61 14.26 17.10
C PRO A 405 -14.78 14.74 15.91
N TYR A 406 -15.17 14.33 14.72
CA TYR A 406 -14.48 14.66 13.47
C TYR A 406 -14.33 16.17 13.25
N ARG A 407 -15.24 16.99 13.81
CA ARG A 407 -15.20 18.46 13.77
C ARG A 407 -13.92 19.09 14.34
N PHE A 408 -13.20 18.39 15.23
CA PHE A 408 -11.93 18.88 15.77
C PHE A 408 -10.75 18.33 14.95
N LEU A 409 -10.85 17.10 14.45
CA LEU A 409 -9.79 16.47 13.66
C LEU A 409 -9.59 17.17 12.32
N PHE A 410 -10.69 17.55 11.66
CA PHE A 410 -10.67 18.16 10.33
C PHE A 410 -9.88 19.49 10.27
N PRO A 411 -10.22 20.53 11.07
CA PRO A 411 -9.50 21.79 11.02
C PRO A 411 -8.04 21.66 11.43
N SER A 412 -7.76 20.82 12.45
CA SER A 412 -6.38 20.57 12.90
C SER A 412 -5.52 19.96 11.79
N ALA A 413 -6.05 18.97 11.10
CA ALA A 413 -5.33 18.32 10.01
C ALA A 413 -5.08 19.29 8.84
N LEU A 414 -6.07 20.09 8.44
CA LEU A 414 -5.90 21.11 7.39
C LEU A 414 -4.84 22.14 7.77
N PHE A 415 -4.84 22.58 9.02
CA PHE A 415 -3.82 23.50 9.52
C PHE A 415 -2.41 22.90 9.41
N PHE A 416 -2.23 21.65 9.88
CA PHE A 416 -0.93 20.96 9.79
C PHE A 416 -0.51 20.70 8.34
N ILE A 417 -1.44 20.39 7.45
CA ILE A 417 -1.18 20.24 6.01
C ILE A 417 -0.65 21.56 5.43
N ALA A 418 -1.34 22.68 5.67
CA ALA A 418 -0.94 23.96 5.13
C ALA A 418 0.43 24.41 5.67
N VAL A 419 0.65 24.27 6.97
CA VAL A 419 1.95 24.60 7.61
C VAL A 419 3.05 23.67 7.11
N GLY A 420 2.78 22.36 7.00
CA GLY A 420 3.74 21.37 6.53
C GLY A 420 4.21 21.66 5.11
N VAL A 421 3.28 21.89 4.19
CA VAL A 421 3.61 22.20 2.79
C VAL A 421 4.34 23.54 2.67
N PHE A 422 3.86 24.57 3.34
CA PHE A 422 4.56 25.87 3.34
C PHE A 422 6.00 25.75 3.84
N SER A 423 6.24 24.91 4.86
CA SER A 423 7.58 24.73 5.45
C SER A 423 8.56 23.97 4.55
N THR A 424 8.12 23.29 3.49
CA THR A 424 9.02 22.56 2.58
C THR A 424 9.82 23.49 1.68
N GLN A 425 9.17 24.47 1.07
CA GLN A 425 9.79 25.39 0.10
C GLN A 425 9.56 26.87 0.40
N ASN A 426 8.88 27.19 1.50
CA ASN A 426 8.48 28.56 1.88
C ASN A 426 7.67 29.28 0.79
N SER A 427 6.90 28.53 0.02
CA SER A 427 6.11 29.01 -1.10
C SER A 427 4.60 28.86 -0.84
N LEU A 428 3.84 29.91 -1.14
CA LEU A 428 2.38 29.86 -1.11
C LEU A 428 1.82 29.12 -2.34
N PHE A 429 2.59 28.99 -3.40
CA PHE A 429 2.16 28.33 -4.63
C PHE A 429 1.82 26.86 -4.37
N GLU A 430 2.63 26.15 -3.57
CA GLU A 430 2.36 24.76 -3.21
C GLU A 430 1.14 24.61 -2.31
N VAL A 431 0.88 25.58 -1.42
CA VAL A 431 -0.35 25.59 -0.62
C VAL A 431 -1.59 25.71 -1.53
N TRP A 432 -1.48 26.55 -2.58
CA TRP A 432 -2.52 26.63 -3.62
C TRP A 432 -2.64 25.33 -4.43
N GLN A 433 -1.53 24.70 -4.78
CA GLN A 433 -1.56 23.37 -5.44
C GLN A 433 -2.31 22.35 -4.59
N VAL A 434 -2.04 22.27 -3.27
CA VAL A 434 -2.76 21.39 -2.34
C VAL A 434 -4.26 21.64 -2.38
N LEU A 435 -4.68 22.90 -2.35
CA LEU A 435 -6.09 23.26 -2.39
C LEU A 435 -6.74 22.87 -3.72
N ILE A 436 -6.10 23.17 -4.84
CA ILE A 436 -6.59 22.83 -6.18
C ILE A 436 -6.71 21.31 -6.33
N PHE A 437 -5.67 20.56 -5.98
CA PHE A 437 -5.70 19.10 -6.03
C PHE A 437 -6.70 18.50 -5.03
N GLY A 438 -6.90 19.17 -3.88
CA GLY A 438 -7.89 18.75 -2.89
C GLY A 438 -9.31 18.87 -3.39
N VAL A 439 -9.67 19.99 -4.01
CA VAL A 439 -10.97 20.20 -4.61
C VAL A 439 -11.16 19.27 -5.82
N ALA A 440 -10.16 19.18 -6.70
CA ALA A 440 -10.20 18.27 -7.84
C ALA A 440 -10.37 16.81 -7.40
N GLY A 441 -9.63 16.37 -6.40
CA GLY A 441 -9.74 15.04 -5.81
C GLY A 441 -11.13 14.77 -5.22
N ALA A 442 -11.70 15.73 -4.49
CA ALA A 442 -13.05 15.61 -3.94
C ALA A 442 -14.12 15.47 -5.04
N VAL A 443 -14.00 16.25 -6.13
CA VAL A 443 -14.88 16.15 -7.30
C VAL A 443 -14.72 14.79 -7.98
N LEU A 444 -13.50 14.32 -8.18
CA LEU A 444 -13.23 13.00 -8.78
C LEU A 444 -13.84 11.87 -7.94
N ILE A 445 -13.69 11.94 -6.61
CA ILE A 445 -14.31 10.98 -5.68
C ILE A 445 -15.84 11.03 -5.79
N ALA A 446 -16.43 12.23 -5.85
CA ALA A 446 -17.88 12.39 -5.99
C ALA A 446 -18.43 11.83 -7.32
N LEU A 447 -17.58 11.79 -8.36
CA LEU A 447 -17.88 11.19 -9.66
C LEU A 447 -17.49 9.71 -9.75
N ASP A 448 -17.15 9.06 -8.64
CA ASP A 448 -16.70 7.66 -8.55
C ASP A 448 -15.44 7.36 -9.39
N PHE A 449 -14.50 8.30 -9.46
CA PHE A 449 -13.17 8.04 -10.02
C PHE A 449 -12.21 7.54 -8.93
N PRO A 450 -11.40 6.50 -9.21
CA PRO A 450 -10.38 6.05 -8.28
C PRO A 450 -9.18 7.01 -8.30
N ILE A 451 -8.87 7.66 -7.19
CA ILE A 451 -7.78 8.66 -7.12
C ILE A 451 -6.37 8.04 -6.96
N ALA A 452 -6.27 6.83 -6.41
CA ALA A 452 -4.99 6.17 -6.17
C ALA A 452 -4.10 5.99 -7.44
N PRO A 453 -4.64 5.67 -8.64
CA PRO A 453 -3.85 5.56 -9.84
C PRO A 453 -3.20 6.87 -10.31
N ILE A 454 -3.71 8.05 -9.89
CA ILE A 454 -3.06 9.34 -10.19
C ILE A 454 -1.65 9.37 -9.61
N LEU A 455 -1.51 8.96 -8.36
CA LEU A 455 -0.21 8.95 -7.69
C LEU A 455 0.77 7.95 -8.30
N LEU A 456 0.27 6.74 -8.65
CA LEU A 456 1.09 5.75 -9.36
C LEU A 456 1.60 6.30 -10.69
N GLY A 457 0.71 6.91 -11.47
CA GLY A 457 1.08 7.56 -12.73
C GLY A 457 2.08 8.69 -12.54
N PHE A 458 1.87 9.53 -11.54
CA PHE A 458 2.74 10.65 -11.22
C PHE A 458 4.17 10.22 -10.87
N VAL A 459 4.31 9.28 -9.94
CA VAL A 459 5.62 8.82 -9.46
C VAL A 459 6.35 7.98 -10.51
N LEU A 460 5.63 7.12 -11.21
CA LEU A 460 6.23 6.26 -12.23
C LEU A 460 6.41 6.95 -13.60
N GLY A 461 5.71 8.06 -13.87
CA GLY A 461 5.75 8.76 -15.16
C GLY A 461 7.16 9.10 -15.63
N PRO A 462 7.93 9.87 -14.86
CA PRO A 462 9.31 10.22 -15.21
C PRO A 462 10.21 8.98 -15.37
N LEU A 463 10.06 7.97 -14.50
CA LEU A 463 10.86 6.75 -14.55
C LEU A 463 10.56 5.89 -15.81
N VAL A 464 9.29 5.81 -16.19
CA VAL A 464 8.84 5.10 -17.40
C VAL A 464 9.37 5.84 -18.65
N GLU A 465 9.26 7.16 -18.70
CA GLU A 465 9.77 7.96 -19.79
C GLU A 465 11.30 7.81 -19.91
N GLU A 466 12.03 7.91 -18.82
CA GLU A 466 13.48 7.78 -18.78
C GLU A 466 13.94 6.40 -19.30
N ASN A 467 13.36 5.33 -18.78
CA ASN A 467 13.75 3.97 -19.17
C ASN A 467 13.34 3.66 -20.63
N PHE A 468 12.21 4.20 -21.09
CA PHE A 468 11.81 4.11 -22.50
C PHE A 468 12.84 4.77 -23.40
N ARG A 469 13.20 6.03 -23.11
CA ARG A 469 14.20 6.79 -23.88
C ARG A 469 15.57 6.12 -23.86
N ARG A 470 16.04 5.69 -22.68
CA ARG A 470 17.32 4.96 -22.56
C ARG A 470 17.34 3.70 -23.41
N THR A 471 16.23 2.95 -23.40
CA THR A 471 16.09 1.74 -24.23
C THR A 471 16.21 2.06 -25.71
N LEU A 472 15.51 3.10 -26.19
CA LEU A 472 15.57 3.50 -27.60
C LEU A 472 16.96 4.02 -27.99
N LEU A 473 17.62 4.77 -27.13
CA LEU A 473 18.98 5.22 -27.36
C LEU A 473 19.96 4.04 -27.52
N LEU A 474 19.87 3.04 -26.63
CA LEU A 474 20.72 1.85 -26.66
C LEU A 474 20.43 0.96 -27.88
N SER A 475 19.17 0.88 -28.31
CA SER A 475 18.74 0.09 -29.47
C SER A 475 18.79 0.86 -30.80
N ARG A 476 19.32 2.10 -30.79
CA ARG A 476 19.34 2.99 -31.98
C ARG A 476 17.96 3.21 -32.61
N GLY A 477 16.92 3.30 -31.78
CA GLY A 477 15.54 3.52 -32.21
C GLY A 477 14.76 2.25 -32.54
N ASP A 478 15.35 1.05 -32.37
CA ASP A 478 14.64 -0.20 -32.63
C ASP A 478 13.65 -0.53 -31.51
N MET A 479 12.36 -0.41 -31.81
CA MET A 479 11.25 -0.78 -30.89
C MET A 479 11.13 -2.29 -30.67
N MET A 480 11.67 -3.11 -31.59
CA MET A 480 11.58 -4.57 -31.45
C MET A 480 12.41 -5.09 -30.26
N VAL A 481 13.32 -4.28 -29.73
CA VAL A 481 14.12 -4.62 -28.53
C VAL A 481 13.25 -5.06 -27.34
N PHE A 482 12.07 -4.48 -27.18
CA PHE A 482 11.13 -4.86 -26.09
C PHE A 482 10.60 -6.28 -26.22
N LEU A 483 10.53 -6.82 -27.44
CA LEU A 483 10.08 -8.19 -27.72
C LEU A 483 11.26 -9.17 -27.93
N GLN A 484 12.43 -8.67 -28.29
CA GLN A 484 13.63 -9.50 -28.49
C GLN A 484 14.29 -9.90 -27.17
N ARG A 485 14.20 -9.04 -26.15
CA ARG A 485 14.72 -9.33 -24.80
C ARG A 485 13.71 -10.19 -24.02
N PRO A 486 14.06 -11.42 -23.60
CA PRO A 486 13.08 -12.40 -23.12
C PRO A 486 12.32 -11.93 -21.88
N ILE A 487 12.98 -11.27 -20.92
CA ILE A 487 12.34 -10.76 -19.70
C ILE A 487 11.36 -9.63 -20.05
N SER A 488 11.80 -8.67 -20.87
CA SER A 488 10.96 -7.56 -21.35
C SER A 488 9.74 -8.09 -22.13
N ALA A 489 9.94 -9.06 -23.03
CA ALA A 489 8.88 -9.66 -23.82
C ALA A 489 7.79 -10.30 -22.95
N VAL A 490 8.16 -11.00 -21.88
CA VAL A 490 7.20 -11.60 -20.95
C VAL A 490 6.31 -10.51 -20.34
N PHE A 491 6.88 -9.39 -19.88
CA PHE A 491 6.10 -8.31 -19.28
C PHE A 491 5.25 -7.54 -20.30
N ILE A 492 5.74 -7.33 -21.51
CA ILE A 492 4.96 -6.69 -22.60
C ILE A 492 3.77 -7.59 -22.98
N VAL A 493 4.00 -8.91 -23.16
CA VAL A 493 2.92 -9.85 -23.45
C VAL A 493 1.91 -9.92 -22.31
N ALA A 494 2.38 -9.95 -21.05
CA ALA A 494 1.50 -9.92 -19.88
C ALA A 494 0.65 -8.62 -19.85
N SER A 495 1.24 -7.47 -20.18
CA SER A 495 0.54 -6.19 -20.29
C SER A 495 -0.54 -6.22 -21.39
N ALA A 496 -0.21 -6.76 -22.55
CA ALA A 496 -1.15 -6.91 -23.66
C ALA A 496 -2.30 -7.87 -23.29
N LEU A 497 -2.00 -8.99 -22.66
CA LEU A 497 -3.01 -9.95 -22.18
C LEU A 497 -3.93 -9.32 -21.14
N LEU A 498 -3.39 -8.52 -20.22
CA LEU A 498 -4.19 -7.80 -19.22
C LEU A 498 -5.17 -6.82 -19.91
N ILE A 499 -4.72 -6.07 -20.92
CA ILE A 499 -5.58 -5.16 -21.69
C ILE A 499 -6.68 -5.95 -22.40
N VAL A 500 -6.33 -7.02 -23.13
CA VAL A 500 -7.29 -7.88 -23.84
C VAL A 500 -8.32 -8.47 -22.88
N PHE A 501 -7.88 -8.96 -21.73
CA PHE A 501 -8.75 -9.49 -20.68
C PHE A 501 -9.75 -8.43 -20.18
N GLN A 502 -9.29 -7.20 -19.89
CA GLN A 502 -10.15 -6.09 -19.45
C GLN A 502 -11.17 -5.69 -20.53
N ILE A 503 -10.74 -5.61 -21.78
CA ILE A 503 -11.64 -5.34 -22.90
C ILE A 503 -12.70 -6.45 -23.03
N SER A 504 -12.32 -7.70 -22.90
CA SER A 504 -13.25 -8.84 -22.97
C SER A 504 -14.29 -8.81 -21.85
N LEU A 505 -13.86 -8.50 -20.61
CA LEU A 505 -14.77 -8.31 -19.47
C LEU A 505 -15.74 -7.14 -19.69
N TRP A 506 -15.26 -6.03 -20.26
CA TRP A 506 -16.11 -4.88 -20.57
C TRP A 506 -17.17 -5.23 -21.62
N PHE A 507 -16.80 -5.91 -22.71
CA PHE A 507 -17.77 -6.39 -23.70
C PHE A 507 -18.76 -7.40 -23.12
N HIS A 508 -18.30 -8.32 -22.29
CA HIS A 508 -19.17 -9.30 -21.62
C HIS A 508 -20.20 -8.60 -20.71
N ARG A 509 -19.77 -7.63 -19.91
CA ARG A 509 -20.67 -6.81 -19.05
C ARG A 509 -21.67 -6.00 -19.88
N MET A 510 -21.24 -5.42 -21.00
CA MET A 510 -22.15 -4.70 -21.92
C MET A 510 -23.17 -5.63 -22.55
N TYR A 511 -22.77 -6.83 -22.96
CA TYR A 511 -23.66 -7.82 -23.55
C TYR A 511 -24.69 -8.34 -22.55
N THR A 512 -24.28 -8.69 -21.34
CA THR A 512 -25.18 -9.12 -20.26
C THR A 512 -26.16 -8.02 -19.86
N LYS A 513 -25.71 -6.76 -19.75
CA LYS A 513 -26.58 -5.61 -19.44
C LYS A 513 -27.60 -5.30 -20.54
N ARG A 514 -27.22 -5.49 -21.81
CA ARG A 514 -28.18 -5.39 -22.94
C ARG A 514 -29.21 -6.51 -22.88
N ARG A 515 -28.79 -7.75 -22.63
CA ARG A 515 -29.66 -8.92 -22.58
C ARG A 515 -30.67 -8.86 -21.42
N SER A 516 -30.26 -8.40 -20.23
CA SER A 516 -31.18 -8.22 -19.09
C SER A 516 -32.19 -7.08 -19.34
N ARG A 517 -31.80 -5.98 -19.98
CA ARG A 517 -32.74 -4.93 -20.40
C ARG A 517 -33.79 -5.43 -21.41
N THR A 518 -33.40 -6.31 -22.33
CA THR A 518 -34.34 -6.91 -23.29
C THR A 518 -35.27 -7.94 -22.66
N LEU A 519 -34.87 -8.56 -21.53
CA LEU A 519 -35.65 -9.58 -20.83
C LEU A 519 -36.46 -9.02 -19.63
N GLY A 520 -36.42 -7.69 -19.38
CA GLY A 520 -37.15 -7.05 -18.27
C GLY A 520 -36.69 -7.51 -16.87
N LEU A 521 -35.50 -8.11 -16.76
CA LEU A 521 -34.94 -8.61 -15.50
C LEU A 521 -34.13 -7.48 -14.84
N GLU A 522 -34.49 -7.10 -13.62
CA GLU A 522 -33.63 -6.26 -12.79
C GLU A 522 -32.32 -7.00 -12.54
N VAL A 523 -31.21 -6.40 -13.00
CA VAL A 523 -29.87 -6.91 -12.68
C VAL A 523 -29.59 -6.55 -11.23
N PRO A 524 -29.33 -7.49 -10.32
CA PRO A 524 -28.79 -7.17 -9.02
C PRO A 524 -27.48 -6.39 -9.25
N LEU A 525 -27.34 -5.25 -8.55
CA LEU A 525 -26.07 -4.52 -8.43
C LEU A 525 -25.07 -5.45 -7.71
N GLU A 526 -24.46 -6.37 -8.44
CA GLU A 526 -23.36 -7.17 -7.92
C GLU A 526 -22.10 -6.29 -7.85
N LEU A 527 -21.56 -6.29 -6.67
CA LEU A 527 -20.37 -5.77 -6.02
C LEU A 527 -19.10 -5.67 -6.88
#